data_4e2bb280c30bedb8e63e59132086fbf4
#
_entry.id   4e2bb280c30bedb8e63e59132086fbf4
#
_cell.length_a   1.000
_cell.length_b   1.000
_cell.length_c   1.000
_cell.angle_alpha   90.00
_cell.angle_beta   90.00
_cell.angle_gamma   90.00
#
_symmetry.space_group_name_H-M   'P 1'
#
loop_
_entity.id
_entity.type
_entity.pdbx_description
1 polymer ?
#
loop_
_entity_poly.entity_id
_entity_poly.type
_entity_poly.pdbx_seq_one_letter_code
_entity_poly.pdbx_strand_id
1 'polypeptide(L)'
;MTQYDQLIDRLIDLAIEEDIATGDVTTNSIIPAHSRAVAEMKMKADGVISGLAIAKRVYEKFEKDILWDAKVKDGDRVKKGDIILRIEASYRCLLLGERLSLNILQRMSGIATETARYVEELAGTHKIGRAHV
;
A
#
# COMPACT_ATOMS: atom_id res chain seq x y z
N MET A 1 -4.22 20.51 4.01
CA MET A 1 -3.99 19.23 4.70
C MET A 1 -4.95 19.11 5.88
N THR A 2 -5.71 18.05 5.94
CA THR A 2 -6.68 17.81 7.03
C THR A 2 -5.98 17.32 8.30
N GLN A 3 -6.71 17.32 9.41
CA GLN A 3 -6.20 16.72 10.66
C GLN A 3 -5.89 15.23 10.49
N TYR A 4 -6.69 14.53 9.68
CA TYR A 4 -6.44 13.11 9.39
C TYR A 4 -5.15 12.92 8.60
N ASP A 5 -4.90 13.79 7.63
CA ASP A 5 -3.65 13.72 6.85
C ASP A 5 -2.44 13.96 7.73
N GLN A 6 -2.53 14.91 8.67
CA GLN A 6 -1.45 15.17 9.62
C GLN A 6 -1.21 13.99 10.55
N LEU A 7 -2.29 13.36 11.02
CA LEU A 7 -2.18 12.18 11.86
C LEU A 7 -1.56 11.02 11.12
N ILE A 8 -2.00 10.78 9.88
CA ILE A 8 -1.45 9.72 9.04
C ILE A 8 0.05 9.96 8.80
N ASP A 9 0.45 11.20 8.51
CA ASP A 9 1.86 11.53 8.34
C ASP A 9 2.69 11.20 9.58
N ARG A 10 2.19 11.55 10.77
CA ARG A 10 2.89 11.23 12.01
C ARG A 10 3.00 9.72 12.24
N LEU A 11 1.94 8.98 11.93
CA LEU A 11 1.96 7.53 12.06
C LEU A 11 2.96 6.89 11.09
N ILE A 12 3.02 7.40 9.88
CA ILE A 12 4.00 6.95 8.90
C ILE A 12 5.42 7.23 9.39
N ASP A 13 5.68 8.44 9.88
CA ASP A 13 6.99 8.82 10.40
C ASP A 13 7.42 7.92 11.56
N LEU A 14 6.51 7.62 12.48
CA LEU A 14 6.79 6.70 13.59
C LEU A 14 7.08 5.29 13.10
N ALA A 15 6.31 4.81 12.14
CA ALA A 15 6.52 3.48 11.56
C ALA A 15 7.87 3.38 10.84
N ILE A 16 8.28 4.43 10.14
CA ILE A 16 9.58 4.49 9.47
C ILE A 16 10.70 4.48 10.49
N GLU A 17 10.60 5.29 11.55
CA GLU A 17 11.59 5.32 12.61
C GLU A 17 11.77 3.95 13.25
N GLU A 18 10.69 3.27 13.54
CA GLU A 18 10.70 1.93 14.12
C GLU A 18 11.35 0.94 13.16
N ASP A 19 11.01 0.99 11.87
CA ASP A 19 11.55 0.09 10.86
C ASP A 19 13.05 0.29 10.67
N ILE A 20 13.51 1.54 10.66
CA ILE A 20 14.94 1.86 10.56
C ILE A 20 15.68 1.39 11.79
N ALA A 21 15.12 1.59 12.98
CA ALA A 21 15.76 1.19 14.24
C ALA A 21 15.94 -0.33 14.36
N THR A 22 15.03 -1.11 13.79
CA THR A 22 15.06 -2.58 13.87
C THR A 22 15.66 -3.24 12.64
N GLY A 23 15.89 -2.49 11.56
CA GLY A 23 16.09 -3.08 10.25
C GLY A 23 17.39 -2.71 9.56
N ASP A 24 17.37 -2.55 8.32
CA ASP A 24 18.32 -2.62 7.25
C ASP A 24 19.30 -1.45 7.10
N VAL A 25 20.01 -1.10 8.16
CA VAL A 25 21.06 -0.05 8.06
C VAL A 25 22.14 -0.44 7.05
N THR A 26 22.38 -1.73 6.88
CA THR A 26 23.38 -2.26 5.94
C THR A 26 23.06 -1.96 4.48
N THR A 27 21.81 -1.83 4.12
CA THR A 27 21.39 -1.52 2.75
C THR A 27 21.92 -0.16 2.29
N ASN A 28 21.98 0.80 3.19
CA ASN A 28 22.42 2.16 2.88
C ASN A 28 23.89 2.26 2.51
N SER A 29 24.72 1.32 2.93
CA SER A 29 26.17 1.37 2.70
C SER A 29 26.59 0.67 1.40
N ILE A 30 25.74 -0.14 0.81
CA ILE A 30 26.10 -0.98 -0.34
C ILE A 30 25.59 -0.41 -1.66
N ILE A 31 24.43 0.27 -1.65
CA ILE A 31 23.78 0.72 -2.87
C ILE A 31 24.00 2.20 -3.10
N PRO A 32 24.49 2.61 -4.29
CA PRO A 32 24.65 4.02 -4.61
C PRO A 32 23.33 4.77 -4.50
N ALA A 33 23.36 5.91 -3.80
CA ALA A 33 22.17 6.69 -3.51
C ALA A 33 21.44 7.21 -4.76
N HIS A 34 22.15 7.34 -5.88
CA HIS A 34 21.63 7.93 -7.11
C HIS A 34 21.18 6.91 -8.15
N SER A 35 21.35 5.62 -7.89
CA SER A 35 20.88 4.59 -8.81
C SER A 35 19.36 4.59 -8.86
N ARG A 36 18.81 4.68 -10.08
CA ARG A 36 17.37 4.60 -10.30
C ARG A 36 16.97 3.18 -10.62
N ALA A 37 15.78 2.80 -10.22
CA ALA A 37 15.22 1.49 -10.51
C ALA A 37 13.71 1.57 -10.65
N VAL A 38 13.13 0.54 -11.21
CA VAL A 38 11.69 0.40 -11.36
C VAL A 38 11.26 -0.83 -10.57
N ALA A 39 10.24 -0.67 -9.76
CA ALA A 39 9.61 -1.77 -9.04
C ALA A 39 8.16 -1.90 -9.46
N GLU A 40 7.68 -3.12 -9.55
CA GLU A 40 6.29 -3.42 -9.82
C GLU A 40 5.72 -4.24 -8.69
N MET A 41 4.47 -3.94 -8.30
CA MET A 41 3.75 -4.72 -7.31
C MET A 41 2.66 -5.53 -7.98
N LYS A 42 2.66 -6.83 -7.71
CA LYS A 42 1.68 -7.77 -8.25
C LYS A 42 0.81 -8.33 -7.15
N MET A 43 -0.42 -8.62 -7.48
CA MET A 43 -1.32 -9.30 -6.56
C MET A 43 -0.94 -10.77 -6.42
N LYS A 44 -0.88 -11.23 -5.18
CA LYS A 44 -0.64 -12.66 -4.89
C LYS A 44 -1.93 -13.47 -4.82
N ALA A 45 -3.06 -12.79 -4.74
CA ALA A 45 -4.39 -13.40 -4.67
C ALA A 45 -5.41 -12.41 -5.21
N ASP A 46 -6.61 -12.91 -5.53
CA ASP A 46 -7.72 -12.05 -5.88
C ASP A 46 -8.16 -11.23 -4.68
N GLY A 47 -8.58 -10.01 -4.91
CA GLY A 47 -9.02 -9.16 -3.82
C GLY A 47 -9.41 -7.76 -4.24
N VAL A 48 -9.57 -6.89 -3.25
CA VAL A 48 -9.90 -5.49 -3.41
C VAL A 48 -8.72 -4.66 -2.93
N ILE A 49 -8.31 -3.67 -3.71
CA ILE A 49 -7.16 -2.82 -3.39
C ILE A 49 -7.58 -1.71 -2.43
N SER A 50 -6.74 -1.45 -1.44
CA SER A 50 -6.87 -0.30 -0.55
C SER A 50 -5.50 0.10 -0.01
N GLY A 51 -5.29 1.41 0.17
CA GLY A 51 -4.08 1.95 0.79
C GLY A 51 -3.05 2.51 -0.17
N LEU A 52 -3.37 2.68 -1.45
CA LEU A 52 -2.42 3.19 -2.45
C LEU A 52 -1.88 4.57 -2.10
N ALA A 53 -2.74 5.48 -1.65
CA ALA A 53 -2.32 6.84 -1.30
C ALA A 53 -1.37 6.86 -0.10
N ILE A 54 -1.61 6.02 0.89
CA ILE A 54 -0.75 5.90 2.08
C ILE A 54 0.59 5.28 1.70
N ALA A 55 0.58 4.25 0.87
CA ALA A 55 1.80 3.63 0.37
C ALA A 55 2.66 4.63 -0.40
N LYS A 56 2.04 5.46 -1.23
CA LYS A 56 2.75 6.54 -1.94
C LYS A 56 3.44 7.48 -0.98
N ARG A 57 2.76 7.87 0.09
CA ARG A 57 3.31 8.78 1.10
C ARG A 57 4.52 8.17 1.81
N VAL A 58 4.54 6.86 1.99
CA VAL A 58 5.72 6.18 2.57
C VAL A 58 6.94 6.41 1.69
N TYR A 59 6.83 6.16 0.40
CA TYR A 59 7.94 6.38 -0.52
C TYR A 59 8.35 7.85 -0.60
N GLU A 60 7.37 8.76 -0.59
CA GLU A 60 7.62 10.19 -0.64
C GLU A 60 8.36 10.72 0.59
N LYS A 61 8.32 10.02 1.70
CA LYS A 61 9.12 10.36 2.89
C LYS A 61 10.60 10.15 2.65
N PHE A 62 10.97 9.24 1.77
CA PHE A 62 12.37 8.95 1.46
C PHE A 62 12.86 9.73 0.25
N GLU A 63 12.00 9.99 -0.73
CA GLU A 63 12.34 10.70 -1.94
C GLU A 63 11.10 11.36 -2.53
N LYS A 64 11.22 12.66 -2.85
CA LYS A 64 10.08 13.40 -3.43
C LYS A 64 9.91 13.14 -4.92
N ASP A 65 10.98 12.82 -5.63
CA ASP A 65 11.00 12.69 -7.08
C ASP A 65 10.72 11.25 -7.53
N ILE A 66 9.72 10.63 -6.96
CA ILE A 66 9.29 9.31 -7.40
C ILE A 66 8.32 9.42 -8.56
N LEU A 67 8.38 8.45 -9.48
CA LEU A 67 7.37 8.29 -10.52
C LEU A 67 6.42 7.20 -10.07
N TRP A 68 5.20 7.60 -9.77
CA TRP A 68 4.17 6.72 -9.22
C TRP A 68 3.12 6.45 -10.28
N ASP A 69 3.05 5.22 -10.75
CA ASP A 69 2.09 4.81 -11.77
C ASP A 69 1.21 3.70 -11.22
N ALA A 70 0.11 4.09 -10.59
CA ALA A 70 -0.88 3.15 -10.11
C ALA A 70 -1.77 2.70 -11.29
N LYS A 71 -1.84 1.40 -11.50
CA LYS A 71 -2.64 0.81 -12.57
C LYS A 71 -4.09 0.63 -12.17
N VAL A 72 -4.37 0.72 -10.87
CA VAL A 72 -5.69 0.52 -10.28
C VAL A 72 -5.93 1.61 -9.24
N LYS A 73 -7.16 1.69 -8.75
CA LYS A 73 -7.58 2.63 -7.70
C LYS A 73 -8.04 1.87 -6.46
N ASP A 74 -8.00 2.53 -5.32
CA ASP A 74 -8.60 1.98 -4.11
C ASP A 74 -10.07 1.63 -4.37
N GLY A 75 -10.46 0.45 -3.98
CA GLY A 75 -11.79 -0.10 -4.22
C GLY A 75 -11.89 -0.98 -5.46
N ASP A 76 -10.88 -0.98 -6.33
CA ASP A 76 -10.90 -1.84 -7.52
C ASP A 76 -10.73 -3.31 -7.12
N ARG A 77 -11.46 -4.18 -7.83
CA ARG A 77 -11.26 -5.61 -7.74
C ARG A 77 -10.14 -6.03 -8.66
N VAL A 78 -9.23 -6.82 -8.16
CA VAL A 78 -8.06 -7.28 -8.88
C VAL A 78 -7.90 -8.78 -8.74
N LYS A 79 -7.17 -9.37 -9.65
CA LYS A 79 -6.94 -10.81 -9.70
C LYS A 79 -5.48 -11.13 -9.44
N LYS A 80 -5.23 -12.34 -9.00
CA LYS A 80 -3.88 -12.87 -8.84
C LYS A 80 -3.07 -12.63 -10.10
N GLY A 81 -1.89 -12.06 -9.95
CA GLY A 81 -0.99 -11.77 -11.05
C GLY A 81 -1.14 -10.38 -11.65
N ASP A 82 -2.20 -9.65 -11.31
CA ASP A 82 -2.37 -8.29 -11.80
C ASP A 82 -1.28 -7.37 -11.26
N ILE A 83 -0.72 -6.55 -12.14
CA ILE A 83 0.20 -5.50 -11.74
C ILE A 83 -0.64 -4.31 -11.28
N ILE A 84 -0.51 -3.94 -10.03
CA ILE A 84 -1.31 -2.86 -9.44
C ILE A 84 -0.58 -1.52 -9.44
N LEU A 85 0.74 -1.55 -9.46
CA LEU A 85 1.55 -0.37 -9.25
C LEU A 85 2.92 -0.54 -9.87
N ARG A 86 3.40 0.52 -10.50
CA ARG A 86 4.77 0.64 -10.97
C ARG A 86 5.37 1.90 -10.38
N ILE A 87 6.54 1.79 -9.77
CA ILE A 87 7.23 2.90 -9.13
C ILE A 87 8.63 3.00 -9.71
N GLU A 88 9.03 4.20 -10.10
CA GLU A 88 10.41 4.50 -10.41
C GLU A 88 10.95 5.48 -9.39
N ALA A 89 12.06 5.13 -8.77
CA ALA A 89 12.68 5.94 -7.74
C ALA A 89 14.14 5.52 -7.59
N SER A 90 14.86 6.16 -6.68
CA SER A 90 16.21 5.68 -6.34
C SER A 90 16.08 4.27 -5.75
N TYR A 91 17.08 3.48 -5.98
CA TYR A 91 17.14 2.11 -5.45
C TYR A 91 16.99 2.12 -3.92
N ARG A 92 17.64 3.08 -3.29
CA ARG A 92 17.56 3.26 -1.84
C ARG A 92 16.12 3.54 -1.37
N CYS A 93 15.43 4.43 -2.07
CA CYS A 93 14.03 4.74 -1.75
C CYS A 93 13.15 3.50 -1.86
N LEU A 94 13.31 2.74 -2.94
CA LEU A 94 12.53 1.52 -3.14
C LEU A 94 12.77 0.50 -2.04
N LEU A 95 14.03 0.30 -1.66
CA LEU A 95 14.36 -0.67 -0.62
C LEU A 95 13.87 -0.24 0.76
N LEU A 96 14.04 1.04 1.11
CA LEU A 96 13.62 1.55 2.42
C LEU A 96 12.10 1.58 2.55
N GLY A 97 11.40 1.89 1.47
CA GLY A 97 9.94 1.99 1.50
C GLY A 97 9.19 0.69 1.28
N GLU A 98 9.84 -0.31 0.68
CA GLU A 98 9.17 -1.54 0.25
C GLU A 98 8.44 -2.25 1.38
N ARG A 99 9.13 -2.52 2.45
CA ARG A 99 8.57 -3.32 3.55
C ARG A 99 7.33 -2.67 4.15
N LEU A 100 7.42 -1.39 4.46
CA LEU A 100 6.31 -0.68 5.08
C LEU A 100 5.16 -0.48 4.11
N SER A 101 5.43 -0.12 2.87
CA SER A 101 4.39 0.07 1.86
C SER A 101 3.66 -1.24 1.54
N LEU A 102 4.39 -2.34 1.41
CA LEU A 102 3.78 -3.65 1.20
C LEU A 102 2.90 -4.05 2.39
N ASN A 103 3.40 -3.83 3.60
CA ASN A 103 2.64 -4.13 4.81
C ASN A 103 1.32 -3.35 4.84
N ILE A 104 1.35 -2.06 4.53
CA ILE A 104 0.16 -1.22 4.48
C ILE A 104 -0.81 -1.72 3.41
N LEU A 105 -0.33 -1.94 2.19
CA LEU A 105 -1.17 -2.41 1.09
C LEU A 105 -1.80 -3.77 1.38
N GLN A 106 -1.02 -4.70 1.93
CA GLN A 106 -1.52 -6.02 2.27
C GLN A 106 -2.59 -5.98 3.36
N ARG A 107 -2.36 -5.19 4.41
CA ARG A 107 -3.32 -5.09 5.52
C ARG A 107 -4.60 -4.37 5.09
N MET A 108 -4.48 -3.24 4.44
CA MET A 108 -5.65 -2.46 4.03
C MET A 108 -6.45 -3.19 2.94
N SER A 109 -5.76 -3.79 1.98
CA SER A 109 -6.42 -4.57 0.93
C SER A 109 -7.05 -5.84 1.49
N GLY A 110 -6.42 -6.48 2.47
CA GLY A 110 -7.00 -7.62 3.17
C GLY A 110 -8.30 -7.27 3.87
N ILE A 111 -8.32 -6.15 4.58
CA ILE A 111 -9.54 -5.65 5.25
C ILE A 111 -10.59 -5.30 4.21
N ALA A 112 -10.22 -4.61 3.13
CA ALA A 112 -11.14 -4.24 2.06
C ALA A 112 -11.75 -5.47 1.39
N THR A 113 -10.95 -6.51 1.17
CA THR A 113 -11.38 -7.77 0.56
C THR A 113 -12.40 -8.48 1.46
N GLU A 114 -12.09 -8.60 2.75
CA GLU A 114 -13.00 -9.22 3.71
C GLU A 114 -14.30 -8.41 3.86
N THR A 115 -14.19 -7.09 3.89
CA THR A 115 -15.34 -6.20 3.98
C THR A 115 -16.24 -6.36 2.75
N ALA A 116 -15.67 -6.40 1.56
CA ALA A 116 -16.41 -6.58 0.32
C ALA A 116 -17.15 -7.92 0.31
N ARG A 117 -16.49 -8.98 0.77
CA ARG A 117 -17.10 -10.30 0.87
C ARG A 117 -18.26 -10.31 1.86
N TYR A 118 -18.08 -9.67 3.01
CA TYR A 118 -19.11 -9.55 4.02
C TYR A 118 -20.31 -8.77 3.50
N VAL A 119 -20.08 -7.66 2.81
CA VAL A 119 -21.15 -6.85 2.18
C VAL A 119 -21.91 -7.67 1.15
N GLU A 120 -21.23 -8.47 0.34
CA GLU A 120 -21.88 -9.35 -0.64
C GLU A 120 -22.76 -10.40 0.04
N GLU A 121 -22.25 -11.00 1.13
CA GLU A 121 -23.03 -11.95 1.92
C GLU A 121 -24.26 -11.29 2.54
N LEU A 122 -24.10 -10.09 3.09
CA LEU A 122 -25.22 -9.32 3.63
C LEU A 122 -26.24 -8.97 2.54
N ALA A 123 -25.79 -8.61 1.36
CA ALA A 123 -26.69 -8.32 0.25
C ALA A 123 -27.52 -9.53 -0.15
N GLY A 124 -26.89 -10.73 -0.19
CA GLY A 124 -27.60 -11.97 -0.42
C GLY A 124 -28.60 -12.28 0.69
N THR A 125 -28.17 -12.14 1.94
CA THR A 125 -29.03 -12.34 3.10
C THR A 125 -30.13 -11.28 3.15
N HIS A 126 -29.81 -10.05 2.79
CA HIS A 126 -30.77 -8.95 2.79
C HIS A 126 -31.91 -9.18 1.78
N LYS A 127 -31.60 -9.75 0.63
CA LYS A 127 -32.64 -10.14 -0.33
C LYS A 127 -33.64 -11.10 0.28
N ILE A 128 -33.16 -12.02 1.10
CA ILE A 128 -34.00 -12.97 1.82
C ILE A 128 -34.68 -12.28 2.99
N GLY A 129 -33.94 -11.45 3.71
CA GLY A 129 -34.36 -10.78 4.92
C GLY A 129 -35.25 -9.58 4.72
N ARG A 130 -35.40 -9.07 3.50
CA ARG A 130 -36.31 -7.96 3.22
C ARG A 130 -37.75 -8.22 3.66
N ALA A 131 -38.12 -9.45 3.65
CA ALA A 131 -39.40 -9.85 4.14
C ALA A 131 -39.59 -9.58 5.63
N HIS A 132 -38.47 -9.40 6.35
CA HIS A 132 -38.47 -9.18 7.80
C HIS A 132 -38.30 -7.72 8.20
N VAL A 133 -38.05 -6.88 7.23
CA VAL A 133 -37.92 -5.45 7.43
C VAL A 133 -39.19 -4.74 6.97
#